data_8bf6f0d099f17a1f69fe95b4945ccaf6
#
_entry.id   8bf6f0d099f17a1f69fe95b4945ccaf6
#
_cell.length_a   1.000
_cell.length_b   1.000
_cell.length_c   1.000
_cell.angle_alpha   90.00
_cell.angle_beta   90.00
_cell.angle_gamma   90.00
#
_symmetry.space_group_name_H-M   'P 1'
#
loop_
_entity.id
_entity.type
_entity.pdbx_description
1 polymer ?
#
loop_
_entity_poly.entity_id
_entity_poly.type
_entity_poly.pdbx_seq_one_letter_code
_entity_poly.pdbx_strand_id
1 'polypeptide(L)' 'MLLDHSDVLTLIQKLSSEGFGIKEMSREIASVSNLGNSGAYKLILDTLVNEE' A
#
# COMPACT_ATOMS: atom_id res chain seq x y z
N MET A 1 -8.16 -9.95 10.77
CA MET A 1 -8.67 -10.09 9.41
C MET A 1 -7.88 -9.20 8.46
N LEU A 2 -7.48 -9.77 7.33
CA LEU A 2 -6.64 -9.03 6.38
C LEU A 2 -7.49 -8.35 5.32
N LEU A 3 -7.01 -7.24 4.81
CA LEU A 3 -7.70 -6.53 3.74
C LEU A 3 -7.54 -7.27 2.42
N ASP A 4 -8.54 -7.20 1.58
CA ASP A 4 -8.41 -7.78 0.26
C ASP A 4 -7.70 -6.78 -0.66
N HIS A 5 -7.47 -7.20 -1.90
CA HIS A 5 -6.68 -6.41 -2.84
C HIS A 5 -7.27 -5.02 -3.09
N SER A 6 -8.56 -4.96 -3.26
CA SER A 6 -9.26 -3.71 -3.52
C SER A 6 -9.11 -2.73 -2.35
N ASP A 7 -9.27 -3.25 -1.14
CA ASP A 7 -9.14 -2.43 0.06
C ASP A 7 -7.71 -1.95 0.27
N VAL A 8 -6.75 -2.80 -0.08
CA VAL A 8 -5.33 -2.42 0.01
C VAL A 8 -5.04 -1.26 -0.93
N LEU A 9 -5.56 -1.31 -2.14
CA LEU A 9 -5.34 -0.22 -3.10
C LEU A 9 -5.96 1.09 -2.61
N THR A 10 -7.14 1.00 -2.04
CA THR A 10 -7.79 2.17 -1.49
C THR A 10 -6.97 2.77 -0.35
N LEU A 11 -6.43 1.91 0.51
CA LEU A 11 -5.62 2.37 1.61
C LEU A 11 -4.33 3.03 1.13
N ILE A 12 -3.71 2.47 0.11
CA ILE A 12 -2.50 3.05 -0.47
C ILE A 12 -2.78 4.47 -0.95
N GLN A 13 -3.88 4.65 -1.65
CA GLN A 13 -4.23 5.97 -2.17
C GLN A 13 -4.51 6.95 -1.04
N LYS A 14 -5.17 6.49 -0.02
CA LYS A 14 -5.47 7.34 1.12
C LYS A 14 -4.19 7.78 1.83
N LEU A 15 -3.30 6.84 2.11
CA LEU A 15 -2.05 7.17 2.79
C LEU A 15 -1.19 8.09 1.94
N SER A 16 -1.17 7.86 0.65
CA SER A 16 -0.42 8.71 -0.27
C SER A 16 -0.94 10.14 -0.23
N SER A 17 -2.25 10.30 -0.24
CA SER A 17 -2.84 11.64 -0.22
C SER A 17 -2.61 12.34 1.11
N GLU A 18 -2.33 11.59 2.16
CA GLU A 18 -2.03 12.17 3.46
C GLU A 18 -0.56 12.49 3.65
N GLY A 19 0.26 12.22 2.65
CA GLY A 19 1.67 12.58 2.69
C GLY A 19 2.60 11.53 3.28
N PHE A 20 2.13 10.31 3.42
CA PHE A 20 2.98 9.24 3.95
C PHE A 20 4.06 8.87 2.95
N GLY A 21 5.25 8.57 3.44
CA GLY A 21 6.33 8.10 2.59
C GLY A 21 6.12 6.64 2.20
N ILE A 22 6.79 6.21 1.15
CA ILE A 22 6.65 4.85 0.65
C ILE A 22 7.01 3.82 1.72
N LYS A 23 8.04 4.09 2.47
CA LYS A 23 8.48 3.20 3.51
C LYS A 23 7.42 3.01 4.59
N GLU A 24 6.81 4.11 4.98
CA GLU A 24 5.74 4.08 5.97
C GLU A 24 4.51 3.39 5.45
N MET A 25 4.16 3.65 4.21
CA MET A 25 3.03 2.98 3.59
C MET A 25 3.26 1.48 3.51
N SER A 26 4.46 1.05 3.13
CA SER A 26 4.73 -0.39 3.04
C SER A 26 4.60 -1.08 4.38
N ARG A 27 5.00 -0.42 5.44
CA ARG A 27 4.86 -0.96 6.77
C ARG A 27 3.38 -1.14 7.15
N GLU A 28 2.57 -0.12 6.87
CA GLU A 28 1.15 -0.18 7.15
C GLU A 28 0.46 -1.25 6.33
N ILE A 29 0.76 -1.29 5.04
CA ILE A 29 0.15 -2.26 4.16
C ILE A 29 0.55 -3.69 4.55
N ALA A 30 1.80 -3.88 4.92
CA ALA A 30 2.27 -5.20 5.35
C ALA A 30 1.55 -5.67 6.60
N SER A 31 1.18 -4.76 7.48
CA SER A 31 0.52 -5.14 8.72
C SER A 31 -0.95 -5.49 8.52
N VAL A 32 -1.58 -5.01 7.47
CA VAL A 32 -3.01 -5.26 7.23
C VAL A 32 -3.27 -6.19 6.05
N SER A 33 -2.23 -6.75 5.48
CA SER A 33 -2.37 -7.63 4.33
C SER A 33 -1.41 -8.80 4.44
N ASN A 34 -1.49 -9.71 3.49
CA ASN A 34 -0.65 -10.89 3.44
C ASN A 34 0.60 -10.71 2.59
N LEU A 35 0.91 -9.47 2.21
CA LEU A 35 1.95 -9.25 1.22
C LEU A 35 3.36 -9.24 1.78
N GLY A 36 3.51 -8.93 3.05
CA GLY A 36 4.82 -8.73 3.62
C GLY A 36 5.39 -7.38 3.18
N ASN A 37 6.54 -7.00 3.74
CA ASN A 37 7.13 -5.69 3.43
C ASN A 37 7.52 -5.56 1.98
N SER A 38 8.14 -6.59 1.43
CA SER A 38 8.60 -6.59 0.04
C SER A 38 7.44 -6.50 -0.92
N GLY A 39 6.42 -7.31 -0.72
CA GLY A 39 5.25 -7.29 -1.58
C GLY A 39 4.48 -5.99 -1.47
N ALA A 40 4.38 -5.46 -0.27
CA ALA A 40 3.71 -4.18 -0.06
C ALA A 40 4.44 -3.06 -0.77
N TYR A 41 5.74 -3.05 -0.67
CA TYR A 41 6.56 -2.03 -1.32
C TYR A 41 6.35 -2.06 -2.84
N LYS A 42 6.41 -3.25 -3.42
CA LYS A 42 6.20 -3.41 -4.85
C LYS A 42 4.82 -2.96 -5.28
N LEU A 43 3.81 -3.32 -4.52
CA LEU A 43 2.45 -2.95 -4.86
C LEU A 43 2.26 -1.44 -4.78
N ILE A 44 2.84 -0.80 -3.79
CA ILE A 44 2.75 0.63 -3.64
C ILE A 44 3.39 1.33 -4.84
N LEU A 45 4.59 0.92 -5.21
CA LEU A 45 5.26 1.50 -6.36
C LEU A 45 4.45 1.32 -7.63
N ASP A 46 3.91 0.13 -7.81
CA ASP A 46 3.11 -0.16 -8.98
C ASP A 46 1.85 0.69 -9.02
N THR A 47 1.20 0.84 -7.89
CA THR A 47 -0.02 1.64 -7.79
C THR A 47 0.26 3.11 -8.09
N LEU A 48 1.31 3.66 -7.52
CA LEU A 48 1.62 5.07 -7.71
C LEU A 48 2.12 5.37 -9.12
N VAL A 49 2.88 4.46 -9.69
CA VAL A 49 3.41 4.65 -11.04
C VAL A 49 2.29 4.55 -12.08
N ASN A 50 1.35 3.65 -11.87
CA ASN A 50 0.27 3.43 -12.83
C ASN A 50 -0.96 4.26 -12.58
N GLU A 51 -0.92 5.11 -11.62
CA GLU A 51 -2.04 5.97 -11.31
C GLU A 51 -2.13 7.07 -12.34
N GLU A 52 -3.28 7.27 -12.91
CA GLU A 52 -3.47 8.30 -13.92
C GLU A 52 -4.48 9.32 -13.50
#